data_d42ae76fc848276b0c379a880abc5644
#
_entry.id   d42ae76fc848276b0c379a880abc5644
#
_cell.length_a   1.000
_cell.length_b   1.000
_cell.length_c   1.000
_cell.angle_alpha   90.00
_cell.angle_beta   90.00
_cell.angle_gamma   90.00
#
_symmetry.space_group_name_H-M   'P 1'
#
loop_
_entity.id
_entity.type
_entity.pdbx_description
1 polymer ?
#
loop_
_entity_poly.entity_id
_entity_poly.type
_entity_poly.pdbx_seq_one_letter_code
_entity_poly.pdbx_strand_id
1 'polypeptide(L)'
;MIKFLLQKNDIESEDEYIIVKNILDSNNLYYEEITQDELSFYCDKKYIPIGNIEFVRKAIQIMYKSDFIEQPIEIPTYLQTPEFLKRTYKICKWNEIPRKGKWFIKDASKMKYFRIYADTEFIIDDEIFDYQPKFSYDNSISLPKSDDYIVSSPYRIDSEYRIYVIDSKIVNSELYLGTSDVKPDMALIEKAVELINTNEKWLKSYSLDVMVGELGTAIIEIHNFSAIGLYNRKFDKEILTAYTQGIEYYLNDNRIKYKE
;
A
#
# COMPACT_ATOMS: atom_id res chain seq x y z
N MET A 1 10.34 25.76 6.66
CA MET A 1 9.56 25.64 5.40
C MET A 1 9.78 24.22 4.89
N ILE A 2 8.70 23.48 4.64
CA ILE A 2 8.76 22.12 4.08
C ILE A 2 9.29 22.23 2.65
N LYS A 3 10.20 21.31 2.27
CA LYS A 3 10.79 21.23 0.93
C LYS A 3 10.47 19.88 0.35
N PHE A 4 10.11 19.85 -0.92
CA PHE A 4 9.75 18.62 -1.64
C PHE A 4 10.84 18.21 -2.62
N LEU A 5 11.05 16.92 -2.76
CA LEU A 5 11.98 16.31 -3.71
C LEU A 5 11.19 15.41 -4.65
N LEU A 6 11.00 15.86 -5.88
CA LEU A 6 10.16 15.18 -6.85
C LEU A 6 11.03 14.34 -7.79
N GLN A 7 10.68 13.07 -7.92
CA GLN A 7 11.35 12.18 -8.86
C GLN A 7 11.04 12.56 -10.30
N LYS A 8 12.09 12.72 -11.09
CA LYS A 8 12.04 13.07 -12.52
C LYS A 8 12.23 11.82 -13.38
N ASN A 9 11.58 11.79 -14.54
CA ASN A 9 11.75 10.75 -15.56
C ASN A 9 11.36 9.32 -15.13
N ASP A 10 10.32 9.17 -14.33
CA ASP A 10 9.75 7.87 -14.04
C ASP A 10 8.47 7.65 -14.84
N ILE A 11 8.50 6.67 -15.74
CA ILE A 11 7.38 6.33 -16.61
C ILE A 11 6.23 5.70 -15.80
N GLU A 12 6.54 4.97 -14.71
CA GLU A 12 5.53 4.30 -13.90
C GLU A 12 4.71 5.27 -13.04
N SER A 13 5.26 6.43 -12.74
CA SER A 13 4.62 7.48 -11.93
C SER A 13 4.39 8.79 -12.68
N GLU A 14 4.35 8.77 -14.02
CA GLU A 14 4.20 9.99 -14.83
C GLU A 14 2.95 10.81 -14.47
N ASP A 15 1.81 10.15 -14.29
CA ASP A 15 0.57 10.82 -13.90
C ASP A 15 0.69 11.47 -12.50
N GLU A 16 1.27 10.75 -11.53
CA GLU A 16 1.51 11.27 -10.18
C GLU A 16 2.46 12.46 -10.20
N TYR A 17 3.55 12.36 -10.96
CA TYR A 17 4.50 13.45 -11.18
C TYR A 17 3.80 14.73 -11.69
N ILE A 18 3.00 14.61 -12.75
CA ILE A 18 2.28 15.75 -13.35
C ILE A 18 1.31 16.38 -12.35
N ILE A 19 0.53 15.56 -11.63
CA ILE A 19 -0.42 16.03 -10.62
C ILE A 19 0.30 16.82 -9.53
N VAL A 20 1.32 16.22 -8.93
CA VAL A 20 2.04 16.83 -7.81
C VAL A 20 2.79 18.08 -8.25
N LYS A 21 3.45 18.06 -9.41
CA LYS A 21 4.14 19.22 -9.95
C LYS A 21 3.19 20.41 -10.16
N ASN A 22 2.04 20.18 -10.78
CA ASN A 22 1.04 21.23 -10.98
C ASN A 22 0.53 21.84 -9.66
N ILE A 23 0.39 21.02 -8.61
CA ILE A 23 -0.02 21.48 -7.29
C ILE A 23 1.10 22.32 -6.65
N LEU A 24 2.37 21.89 -6.75
CA LEU A 24 3.51 22.62 -6.24
C LEU A 24 3.66 23.99 -6.91
N ASP A 25 3.59 24.01 -8.25
CA ASP A 25 3.70 25.24 -9.07
C ASP A 25 2.56 26.22 -8.78
N SER A 26 1.30 25.75 -8.77
CA SER A 26 0.14 26.61 -8.53
C SER A 26 0.08 27.19 -7.11
N ASN A 27 0.73 26.57 -6.16
CA ASN A 27 0.83 27.06 -4.78
C ASN A 27 2.16 27.78 -4.47
N ASN A 28 3.03 27.98 -5.46
CA ASN A 28 4.36 28.59 -5.32
C ASN A 28 5.20 27.94 -4.21
N LEU A 29 5.18 26.62 -4.12
CA LEU A 29 5.91 25.86 -3.12
C LEU A 29 7.30 25.47 -3.66
N TYR A 30 8.28 25.47 -2.79
CA TYR A 30 9.63 25.09 -3.17
C TYR A 30 9.77 23.58 -3.32
N TYR A 31 10.32 23.15 -4.45
CA TYR A 31 10.70 21.77 -4.69
C TYR A 31 11.94 21.69 -5.59
N GLU A 32 12.58 20.54 -5.58
CA GLU A 32 13.66 20.20 -6.52
C GLU A 32 13.26 18.94 -7.29
N GLU A 33 13.60 18.90 -8.57
CA GLU A 33 13.37 17.75 -9.45
C GLU A 33 14.68 17.02 -9.69
N ILE A 34 14.74 15.76 -9.31
CA ILE A 34 15.94 14.94 -9.46
C ILE A 34 15.64 13.54 -10.01
N THR A 35 16.66 12.94 -10.60
CA THR A 35 16.64 11.50 -10.90
C THR A 35 17.06 10.69 -9.67
N GLN A 36 16.81 9.39 -9.70
CA GLN A 36 17.19 8.50 -8.59
C GLN A 36 18.71 8.48 -8.33
N ASP A 37 19.53 8.67 -9.38
CA ASP A 37 21.00 8.63 -9.27
C ASP A 37 21.56 9.88 -8.58
N GLU A 38 20.82 10.98 -8.59
CA GLU A 38 21.20 12.23 -7.95
C GLU A 38 20.94 12.27 -6.44
N LEU A 39 20.24 11.26 -5.91
CA LEU A 39 19.89 11.20 -4.46
C LEU A 39 21.11 11.28 -3.54
N SER A 40 22.28 10.79 -3.98
CA SER A 40 23.50 10.85 -3.19
C SER A 40 23.95 12.27 -2.81
N PHE A 41 23.55 13.29 -3.58
CA PHE A 41 23.86 14.70 -3.29
C PHE A 41 22.94 15.31 -2.22
N TYR A 42 22.02 14.53 -1.66
CA TYR A 42 21.01 14.96 -0.69
C TYR A 42 21.19 14.34 0.70
N CYS A 43 22.30 13.69 0.98
CA CYS A 43 22.53 12.93 2.22
C CYS A 43 22.38 13.75 3.52
N ASP A 44 22.64 15.07 3.49
CA ASP A 44 22.50 15.96 4.66
C ASP A 44 21.31 16.92 4.57
N LYS A 45 20.40 16.67 3.64
CA LYS A 45 19.21 17.47 3.40
C LYS A 45 17.98 16.73 3.91
N LYS A 46 16.95 17.48 4.30
CA LYS A 46 15.65 16.93 4.71
C LYS A 46 14.57 17.46 3.78
N TYR A 47 14.15 16.59 2.85
CA TYR A 47 13.06 16.85 1.92
C TYR A 47 11.99 15.78 2.09
N ILE A 48 10.77 16.10 1.70
CA ILE A 48 9.71 15.11 1.53
C ILE A 48 9.86 14.52 0.12
N PRO A 49 10.31 13.26 -0.01
CA PRO A 49 10.46 12.64 -1.32
C PRO A 49 9.10 12.23 -1.87
N ILE A 50 8.88 12.46 -3.17
CA ILE A 50 7.69 12.07 -3.92
C ILE A 50 8.13 11.41 -5.22
N GLY A 51 7.66 10.21 -5.46
CA GLY A 51 8.00 9.38 -6.61
C GLY A 51 7.64 7.93 -6.36
N ASN A 52 8.17 7.03 -7.18
CA ASN A 52 7.92 5.60 -7.00
C ASN A 52 8.52 5.09 -5.68
N ILE A 53 8.08 3.90 -5.30
CA ILE A 53 8.44 3.26 -4.02
C ILE A 53 9.96 3.13 -3.83
N GLU A 54 10.68 2.84 -4.90
CA GLU A 54 12.13 2.63 -4.86
C GLU A 54 12.89 3.93 -4.63
N PHE A 55 12.46 5.00 -5.31
CA PHE A 55 12.99 6.35 -5.12
C PHE A 55 12.73 6.83 -3.68
N VAL A 56 11.50 6.75 -3.21
CA VAL A 56 11.13 7.20 -1.85
C VAL A 56 11.91 6.43 -0.79
N ARG A 57 12.02 5.10 -0.92
CA ARG A 57 12.81 4.26 -0.02
C ARG A 57 14.26 4.69 0.05
N LYS A 58 14.90 4.84 -1.13
CA LYS A 58 16.29 5.24 -1.24
C LYS A 58 16.52 6.65 -0.70
N ALA A 59 15.59 7.56 -0.97
CA ALA A 59 15.63 8.92 -0.44
C ALA A 59 15.54 8.95 1.09
N ILE A 60 14.65 8.16 1.69
CA ILE A 60 14.53 8.04 3.15
C ILE A 60 15.82 7.47 3.75
N GLN A 61 16.39 6.42 3.16
CA GLN A 61 17.65 5.84 3.63
C GLN A 61 18.80 6.86 3.61
N ILE A 62 18.92 7.63 2.54
CA ILE A 62 20.00 8.59 2.35
C ILE A 62 19.81 9.83 3.23
N MET A 63 18.62 10.46 3.17
CA MET A 63 18.37 11.74 3.83
C MET A 63 18.12 11.61 5.34
N TYR A 64 17.49 10.50 5.77
CA TYR A 64 17.09 10.30 7.14
C TYR A 64 17.87 9.19 7.85
N LYS A 65 18.80 8.53 7.13
CA LYS A 65 19.65 7.43 7.66
C LYS A 65 18.82 6.31 8.28
N SER A 66 17.65 6.07 7.72
CA SER A 66 16.72 5.04 8.17
C SER A 66 16.85 3.80 7.27
N ASP A 67 16.95 2.62 7.88
CA ASP A 67 16.92 1.33 7.17
C ASP A 67 15.49 0.95 6.75
N PHE A 68 14.70 1.93 6.41
CA PHE A 68 13.29 1.79 6.12
C PHE A 68 13.04 0.89 4.89
N ILE A 69 12.19 -0.12 5.08
CA ILE A 69 11.61 -0.92 4.00
C ILE A 69 10.11 -0.68 4.08
N GLU A 70 9.53 -0.09 3.02
CA GLU A 70 8.09 0.07 2.95
C GLU A 70 7.38 -1.27 3.03
N GLN A 71 6.28 -1.26 3.74
CA GLN A 71 5.38 -2.40 3.87
C GLN A 71 3.96 -1.89 3.75
N PRO A 72 3.05 -2.65 3.10
CA PRO A 72 1.66 -2.44 3.43
C PRO A 72 1.51 -2.56 4.95
N ILE A 73 0.73 -1.69 5.51
CA ILE A 73 0.38 -1.78 6.93
C ILE A 73 -0.44 -3.05 7.08
N GLU A 74 -0.03 -3.93 7.99
CA GLU A 74 -0.83 -5.10 8.32
C GLU A 74 -2.22 -4.65 8.73
N ILE A 75 -3.27 -5.34 8.23
CA ILE A 75 -4.63 -5.03 8.64
C ILE A 75 -4.72 -5.24 10.16
N PRO A 76 -5.00 -4.19 10.95
CA PRO A 76 -5.04 -4.30 12.39
C PRO A 76 -6.07 -5.32 12.87
N THR A 77 -5.81 -5.99 14.00
CA THR A 77 -6.65 -7.06 14.50
C THR A 77 -8.11 -6.65 14.74
N TYR A 78 -8.35 -5.39 15.12
CA TYR A 78 -9.70 -4.85 15.30
C TYR A 78 -10.49 -4.72 13.99
N LEU A 79 -9.82 -4.73 12.81
CA LEU A 79 -10.43 -4.79 11.49
C LEU A 79 -10.47 -6.21 10.92
N GLN A 80 -9.80 -7.19 11.53
CA GLN A 80 -9.79 -8.58 11.07
C GLN A 80 -11.08 -9.31 11.52
N THR A 81 -12.22 -8.72 11.21
CA THR A 81 -13.53 -9.28 11.55
C THR A 81 -14.33 -9.62 10.29
N PRO A 82 -15.32 -10.53 10.37
CA PRO A 82 -16.20 -10.82 9.24
C PRO A 82 -16.94 -9.59 8.70
N GLU A 83 -17.18 -8.58 9.54
CA GLU A 83 -17.79 -7.32 9.11
C GLU A 83 -16.95 -6.59 8.09
N PHE A 84 -15.64 -6.46 8.32
CA PHE A 84 -14.74 -5.69 7.46
C PHE A 84 -14.08 -6.50 6.37
N LEU A 85 -13.82 -7.79 6.59
CA LEU A 85 -13.08 -8.61 5.64
C LEU A 85 -13.96 -9.45 4.73
N LYS A 86 -15.18 -9.79 5.12
CA LYS A 86 -16.13 -10.65 4.38
C LYS A 86 -15.53 -12.01 3.94
N ARG A 87 -14.36 -12.35 4.43
CA ARG A 87 -13.62 -13.56 4.14
C ARG A 87 -12.86 -14.03 5.37
N THR A 88 -12.43 -15.28 5.37
CA THR A 88 -11.47 -15.74 6.37
C THR A 88 -10.12 -15.05 6.11
N TYR A 89 -9.39 -14.77 7.17
CA TYR A 89 -8.09 -14.13 7.09
C TYR A 89 -7.20 -14.70 8.20
N LYS A 90 -6.06 -15.23 7.84
CA LYS A 90 -5.10 -15.80 8.77
C LYS A 90 -3.68 -15.54 8.28
N ILE A 91 -2.81 -15.15 9.20
CA ILE A 91 -1.36 -15.17 8.97
C ILE A 91 -0.82 -16.45 9.60
N CYS A 92 -0.07 -17.23 8.83
CA CYS A 92 0.45 -18.53 9.27
C CYS A 92 1.72 -18.92 8.54
N LYS A 93 2.43 -19.91 9.09
CA LYS A 93 3.58 -20.54 8.44
C LYS A 93 3.14 -21.44 7.29
N TRP A 94 4.05 -21.75 6.36
CA TRP A 94 3.76 -22.61 5.22
C TRP A 94 3.13 -23.96 5.59
N ASN A 95 3.65 -24.61 6.61
CA ASN A 95 3.13 -25.90 7.09
C ASN A 95 1.76 -25.82 7.78
N GLU A 96 1.29 -24.62 8.09
CA GLU A 96 -0.02 -24.35 8.71
C GLU A 96 -1.10 -23.97 7.70
N ILE A 97 -0.75 -23.82 6.43
CA ILE A 97 -1.71 -23.57 5.35
C ILE A 97 -2.68 -24.76 5.28
N PRO A 98 -4.00 -24.52 5.20
CA PRO A 98 -4.97 -25.60 5.12
C PRO A 98 -4.69 -26.50 3.92
N ARG A 99 -4.70 -27.83 4.14
CA ARG A 99 -4.40 -28.83 3.11
C ARG A 99 -5.64 -29.27 2.32
N LYS A 100 -6.79 -28.62 2.52
CA LYS A 100 -8.04 -28.88 1.78
C LYS A 100 -8.78 -27.58 1.50
N GLY A 101 -9.32 -27.49 0.31
CA GLY A 101 -10.12 -26.35 -0.13
C GLY A 101 -9.36 -25.36 -0.98
N LYS A 102 -10.07 -24.33 -1.40
CA LYS A 102 -9.54 -23.25 -2.25
C LYS A 102 -9.17 -22.05 -1.42
N TRP A 103 -7.96 -21.52 -1.64
CA TRP A 103 -7.40 -20.47 -0.83
C TRP A 103 -6.71 -19.41 -1.70
N PHE A 104 -6.85 -18.17 -1.31
CA PHE A 104 -5.98 -17.11 -1.76
C PHE A 104 -4.79 -17.04 -0.79
N ILE A 105 -3.58 -17.21 -1.31
CA ILE A 105 -2.35 -17.23 -0.53
C ILE A 105 -1.46 -16.08 -1.02
N LYS A 106 -1.02 -15.25 -0.09
CA LYS A 106 -0.14 -14.11 -0.36
C LYS A 106 1.02 -14.16 0.61
N ASP A 107 2.20 -13.83 0.11
CA ASP A 107 3.36 -13.59 0.97
C ASP A 107 3.02 -12.46 1.96
N ALA A 108 3.17 -12.73 3.25
CA ALA A 108 3.02 -11.74 4.30
C ALA A 108 4.26 -10.86 4.45
N SER A 109 5.35 -11.22 3.76
CA SER A 109 6.54 -10.37 3.76
C SER A 109 6.27 -9.04 3.08
N LYS A 110 7.09 -8.10 3.45
CA LYS A 110 7.04 -6.71 3.04
C LYS A 110 7.25 -6.48 1.55
N MET A 111 7.80 -7.46 0.85
CA MET A 111 8.18 -7.34 -0.56
C MET A 111 7.13 -7.82 -1.53
N LYS A 112 6.00 -8.38 -1.06
CA LYS A 112 4.88 -8.87 -1.89
C LYS A 112 5.34 -9.78 -3.04
N TYR A 113 6.28 -10.68 -2.79
CA TYR A 113 6.93 -11.48 -3.83
C TYR A 113 5.98 -12.33 -4.67
N PHE A 114 4.87 -12.78 -4.11
CA PHE A 114 3.88 -13.51 -4.89
C PHE A 114 2.45 -13.42 -4.34
N ARG A 115 1.50 -13.69 -5.22
CA ARG A 115 0.10 -13.94 -4.92
C ARG A 115 -0.34 -15.14 -5.71
N ILE A 116 -1.00 -16.08 -5.08
CA ILE A 116 -1.54 -17.26 -5.75
C ILE A 116 -2.96 -17.52 -5.29
N TYR A 117 -3.73 -18.05 -6.22
CA TYR A 117 -5.00 -18.69 -5.94
C TYR A 117 -4.76 -20.19 -6.08
N ALA A 118 -4.79 -20.91 -4.97
CA ALA A 118 -4.42 -22.30 -4.92
C ALA A 118 -5.60 -23.18 -4.51
N ASP A 119 -5.75 -24.31 -5.18
CA ASP A 119 -6.47 -25.44 -4.66
C ASP A 119 -5.48 -26.31 -3.89
N THR A 120 -5.57 -26.27 -2.55
CA THR A 120 -4.57 -26.90 -1.70
C THR A 120 -4.56 -28.42 -1.75
N GLU A 121 -5.56 -29.05 -2.41
CA GLU A 121 -5.51 -30.48 -2.67
C GLU A 121 -4.33 -30.89 -3.57
N PHE A 122 -3.79 -29.93 -4.33
CA PHE A 122 -2.67 -30.11 -5.25
C PHE A 122 -1.34 -29.58 -4.71
N ILE A 123 -1.23 -29.27 -3.42
CA ILE A 123 0.07 -28.95 -2.80
C ILE A 123 0.73 -30.27 -2.41
N ILE A 124 1.85 -30.58 -3.06
CA ILE A 124 2.65 -31.79 -2.79
C ILE A 124 4.10 -31.34 -2.57
N ASP A 125 4.73 -31.84 -1.52
CA ASP A 125 6.17 -31.63 -1.21
C ASP A 125 6.63 -30.15 -1.29
N ASP A 126 5.82 -29.23 -0.74
CA ASP A 126 6.06 -27.79 -0.77
C ASP A 126 5.94 -27.12 -2.16
N GLU A 127 5.46 -27.83 -3.17
CA GLU A 127 5.12 -27.30 -4.48
C GLU A 127 3.61 -27.12 -4.62
N ILE A 128 3.21 -26.03 -5.31
CA ILE A 128 1.81 -25.75 -5.65
C ILE A 128 1.61 -26.08 -7.14
N PHE A 129 0.78 -27.08 -7.43
CA PHE A 129 0.57 -27.58 -8.79
C PHE A 129 -0.51 -26.84 -9.57
N ASP A 130 -1.56 -26.37 -8.92
CA ASP A 130 -2.59 -25.56 -9.60
C ASP A 130 -2.33 -24.09 -9.36
N TYR A 131 -1.35 -23.60 -10.10
CA TYR A 131 -0.90 -22.22 -10.05
C TYR A 131 -1.45 -21.44 -11.25
N GLN A 132 -2.33 -20.50 -11.00
CA GLN A 132 -2.73 -19.50 -11.99
C GLN A 132 -2.16 -18.13 -11.60
N PRO A 133 -0.99 -17.75 -12.17
CA PRO A 133 -0.47 -16.42 -11.92
C PRO A 133 -1.41 -15.38 -12.54
N LYS A 134 -2.09 -14.58 -11.74
CA LYS A 134 -2.81 -13.42 -12.26
C LYS A 134 -1.85 -12.36 -12.82
N PHE A 135 -0.58 -12.39 -12.42
CA PHE A 135 0.51 -11.59 -12.99
C PHE A 135 1.79 -12.42 -12.96
N SER A 136 2.26 -12.86 -14.12
CA SER A 136 3.57 -13.49 -14.24
C SER A 136 4.63 -12.41 -14.33
N TYR A 137 5.30 -12.12 -13.23
CA TYR A 137 6.67 -11.66 -13.30
C TYR A 137 7.55 -12.90 -13.18
N ASP A 138 8.10 -13.33 -14.31
CA ASP A 138 9.08 -14.42 -14.45
C ASP A 138 8.57 -15.86 -14.24
N ASN A 139 8.91 -16.73 -15.22
CA ASN A 139 8.58 -18.16 -15.26
C ASN A 139 9.44 -19.04 -14.33
N SER A 140 10.22 -18.45 -13.44
CA SER A 140 11.07 -19.18 -12.50
C SER A 140 10.70 -18.87 -11.05
N ILE A 141 9.46 -19.13 -10.67
CA ILE A 141 9.07 -18.96 -9.26
C ILE A 141 9.59 -20.14 -8.47
N SER A 142 10.80 -20.01 -7.95
CA SER A 142 11.09 -20.66 -6.68
C SER A 142 10.24 -19.94 -5.65
N LEU A 143 9.29 -20.64 -5.02
CA LEU A 143 8.50 -20.09 -3.91
C LEU A 143 9.47 -19.45 -2.92
N PRO A 144 9.44 -18.12 -2.72
CA PRO A 144 10.31 -17.53 -1.73
C PRO A 144 9.95 -18.14 -0.40
N LYS A 145 10.94 -18.57 0.36
CA LYS A 145 10.75 -19.01 1.74
C LYS A 145 10.40 -17.80 2.58
N SER A 146 9.15 -17.33 2.44
CA SER A 146 8.59 -16.37 3.37
C SER A 146 8.39 -17.04 4.72
N ASP A 147 8.68 -16.32 5.79
CA ASP A 147 8.40 -16.84 7.11
C ASP A 147 6.90 -16.91 7.40
N ASP A 148 6.10 -16.03 6.80
CA ASP A 148 4.67 -15.91 7.04
C ASP A 148 3.86 -15.70 5.75
N TYR A 149 2.65 -16.26 5.73
CA TYR A 149 1.72 -16.21 4.62
C TYR A 149 0.37 -15.69 5.09
N ILE A 150 -0.23 -14.81 4.32
CA ILE A 150 -1.63 -14.43 4.45
C ILE A 150 -2.44 -15.46 3.68
N VAL A 151 -3.35 -16.14 4.37
CA VAL A 151 -4.26 -17.12 3.79
C VAL A 151 -5.69 -16.66 4.01
N SER A 152 -6.47 -16.58 2.94
CA SER A 152 -7.88 -16.20 3.01
C SER A 152 -8.74 -17.07 2.12
N SER A 153 -10.03 -17.21 2.46
CA SER A 153 -10.99 -17.79 1.54
C SER A 153 -11.10 -16.92 0.28
N PRO A 154 -11.39 -17.53 -0.88
CA PRO A 154 -11.62 -16.78 -2.10
C PRO A 154 -12.76 -15.79 -1.94
N TYR A 155 -12.62 -14.66 -2.60
CA TYR A 155 -13.64 -13.64 -2.69
C TYR A 155 -13.78 -13.21 -4.14
N ARG A 156 -14.98 -13.27 -4.70
CA ARG A 156 -15.23 -12.77 -6.04
C ARG A 156 -15.26 -11.25 -6.01
N ILE A 157 -14.35 -10.64 -6.76
CA ILE A 157 -14.20 -9.19 -6.84
C ILE A 157 -14.84 -8.71 -8.13
N ASP A 158 -15.79 -7.78 -8.01
CA ASP A 158 -16.42 -7.08 -9.14
C ASP A 158 -15.75 -5.73 -9.37
N SER A 159 -15.31 -5.05 -8.31
CA SER A 159 -14.55 -3.79 -8.37
C SER A 159 -13.65 -3.59 -7.16
N GLU A 160 -12.57 -2.82 -7.36
CA GLU A 160 -11.66 -2.38 -6.31
C GLU A 160 -11.58 -0.85 -6.32
N TYR A 161 -11.63 -0.29 -5.12
CA TYR A 161 -11.57 1.15 -4.90
C TYR A 161 -10.43 1.48 -3.94
N ARG A 162 -9.76 2.59 -4.21
CA ARG A 162 -8.82 3.22 -3.27
C ARG A 162 -9.50 4.39 -2.59
N ILE A 163 -9.56 4.31 -1.27
CA ILE A 163 -10.07 5.38 -0.41
C ILE A 163 -8.88 6.17 0.10
N TYR A 164 -8.85 7.46 -0.20
CA TYR A 164 -7.80 8.34 0.26
C TYR A 164 -8.22 9.02 1.55
N VAL A 165 -7.44 8.80 2.60
CA VAL A 165 -7.63 9.44 3.90
C VAL A 165 -6.47 10.39 4.12
N ILE A 166 -6.77 11.67 4.29
CA ILE A 166 -5.79 12.72 4.52
C ILE A 166 -6.17 13.47 5.80
N ASP A 167 -5.21 13.63 6.68
CA ASP A 167 -5.40 14.24 8.00
C ASP A 167 -6.61 13.66 8.73
N SER A 168 -6.68 12.31 8.73
CA SER A 168 -7.75 11.52 9.36
C SER A 168 -9.16 11.69 8.76
N LYS A 169 -9.27 12.24 7.54
CA LYS A 169 -10.55 12.43 6.85
C LYS A 169 -10.54 11.75 5.50
N ILE A 170 -11.65 11.12 5.14
CA ILE A 170 -11.86 10.62 3.77
C ILE A 170 -11.99 11.82 2.85
N VAL A 171 -11.11 11.94 1.87
CA VAL A 171 -11.11 13.03 0.89
C VAL A 171 -11.56 12.56 -0.48
N ASN A 172 -11.33 11.30 -0.83
CA ASN A 172 -11.68 10.76 -2.14
C ASN A 172 -11.86 9.24 -2.11
N SER A 173 -12.58 8.72 -3.11
CA SER A 173 -12.80 7.29 -3.35
C SER A 173 -12.75 7.04 -4.84
N GLU A 174 -11.72 6.34 -5.32
CA GLU A 174 -11.47 6.12 -6.75
C GLU A 174 -11.51 4.65 -7.12
N LEU A 175 -12.24 4.37 -8.19
CA LEU A 175 -12.21 3.06 -8.83
C LEU A 175 -10.87 2.88 -9.55
N TYR A 176 -10.15 1.79 -9.28
CA TYR A 176 -8.92 1.47 -10.00
C TYR A 176 -8.95 0.09 -10.69
N LEU A 177 -9.92 -0.75 -10.37
CA LEU A 177 -10.14 -2.04 -11.04
C LEU A 177 -11.64 -2.38 -11.08
N GLY A 178 -12.11 -2.96 -12.18
CA GLY A 178 -13.47 -3.45 -12.32
C GLY A 178 -14.45 -2.44 -12.88
N THR A 179 -15.71 -2.49 -12.45
CA THR A 179 -16.82 -1.67 -12.97
C THR A 179 -17.28 -0.60 -12.01
N SER A 180 -17.60 0.57 -12.54
CA SER A 180 -18.14 1.71 -11.77
C SER A 180 -19.61 1.52 -11.32
N ASP A 181 -20.29 0.51 -11.81
CA ASP A 181 -21.70 0.26 -11.47
C ASP A 181 -21.85 -0.29 -10.04
N VAL A 182 -20.78 -0.88 -9.50
CA VAL A 182 -20.76 -1.44 -8.15
C VAL A 182 -19.96 -0.51 -7.24
N LYS A 183 -20.65 0.15 -6.31
CA LYS A 183 -20.06 1.13 -5.40
C LYS A 183 -19.75 0.52 -4.03
N PRO A 184 -18.69 1.00 -3.35
CA PRO A 184 -18.39 0.55 -2.00
C PRO A 184 -19.41 1.09 -0.98
N ASP A 185 -19.62 0.32 0.10
CA ASP A 185 -20.39 0.75 1.26
C ASP A 185 -19.59 1.80 2.06
N MET A 186 -19.93 3.07 1.86
CA MET A 186 -19.23 4.16 2.52
C MET A 186 -19.44 4.17 4.05
N ALA A 187 -20.57 3.68 4.56
CA ALA A 187 -20.79 3.62 6.00
C ALA A 187 -19.84 2.60 6.68
N LEU A 188 -19.59 1.48 6.02
CA LEU A 188 -18.58 0.50 6.47
C LEU A 188 -17.17 1.12 6.44
N ILE A 189 -16.86 1.86 5.39
CA ILE A 189 -15.55 2.52 5.22
C ILE A 189 -15.34 3.59 6.29
N GLU A 190 -16.32 4.45 6.53
CA GLU A 190 -16.28 5.49 7.57
C GLU A 190 -16.06 4.88 8.95
N LYS A 191 -16.75 3.78 9.26
CA LYS A 191 -16.54 3.03 10.51
C LYS A 191 -15.11 2.47 10.62
N ALA A 192 -14.56 1.93 9.53
CA ALA A 192 -13.19 1.44 9.51
C ALA A 192 -12.18 2.57 9.73
N VAL A 193 -12.36 3.70 9.06
CA VAL A 193 -11.51 4.90 9.20
C VAL A 193 -11.59 5.46 10.62
N GLU A 194 -12.76 5.52 11.24
CA GLU A 194 -12.91 5.95 12.64
C GLU A 194 -12.13 5.03 13.59
N LEU A 195 -12.19 3.72 13.39
CA LEU A 195 -11.43 2.76 14.19
C LEU A 195 -9.91 2.94 14.00
N ILE A 196 -9.44 3.13 12.76
CA ILE A 196 -8.03 3.40 12.47
C ILE A 196 -7.59 4.69 13.16
N ASN A 197 -8.31 5.79 12.97
CA ASN A 197 -7.98 7.09 13.56
C ASN A 197 -7.96 7.06 15.10
N THR A 198 -8.78 6.21 15.71
CA THR A 198 -8.84 6.05 17.17
C THR A 198 -7.63 5.27 17.70
N ASN A 199 -7.22 4.21 17.00
CA ASN A 199 -6.21 3.28 17.48
C ASN A 199 -4.81 3.59 16.96
N GLU A 200 -4.68 4.15 15.74
CA GLU A 200 -3.42 4.44 15.06
C GLU A 200 -3.16 5.95 14.94
N LYS A 201 -2.95 6.61 16.06
CA LYS A 201 -2.85 8.08 16.13
C LYS A 201 -1.77 8.72 15.26
N TRP A 202 -0.75 7.95 14.90
CA TRP A 202 0.33 8.41 14.02
C TRP A 202 0.03 8.24 12.54
N LEU A 203 -0.93 7.37 12.20
CA LEU A 203 -1.36 7.11 10.83
C LEU A 203 -2.45 8.10 10.42
N LYS A 204 -2.06 9.34 10.11
CA LYS A 204 -3.00 10.42 9.76
C LYS A 204 -3.40 10.43 8.29
N SER A 205 -2.46 10.04 7.41
CA SER A 205 -2.71 9.95 5.98
C SER A 205 -2.34 8.58 5.45
N TYR A 206 -3.26 7.95 4.76
CA TYR A 206 -3.13 6.59 4.23
C TYR A 206 -4.12 6.33 3.10
N SER A 207 -3.90 5.29 2.33
CA SER A 207 -4.94 4.71 1.48
C SER A 207 -5.49 3.45 2.14
N LEU A 208 -6.82 3.29 2.03
CA LEU A 208 -7.53 2.08 2.37
C LEU A 208 -8.07 1.48 1.07
N ASP A 209 -7.50 0.36 0.66
CA ASP A 209 -7.97 -0.35 -0.53
C ASP A 209 -9.10 -1.30 -0.13
N VAL A 210 -10.21 -1.20 -0.85
CA VAL A 210 -11.39 -2.02 -0.63
C VAL A 210 -11.84 -2.69 -1.92
N MET A 211 -12.39 -3.89 -1.78
CA MET A 211 -13.05 -4.61 -2.86
C MET A 211 -14.54 -4.66 -2.62
N VAL A 212 -15.30 -4.72 -3.71
CA VAL A 212 -16.74 -4.93 -3.69
C VAL A 212 -17.06 -6.14 -4.54
N GLY A 213 -17.92 -7.00 -4.05
CA GLY A 213 -18.34 -8.20 -4.74
C GLY A 213 -19.57 -8.82 -4.09
N GLU A 214 -19.76 -10.11 -4.28
CA GLU A 214 -20.98 -10.83 -3.89
C GLU A 214 -21.34 -10.74 -2.39
N LEU A 215 -20.35 -10.55 -1.51
CA LEU A 215 -20.56 -10.42 -0.07
C LEU A 215 -20.55 -8.96 0.42
N GLY A 216 -20.54 -8.01 -0.51
CA GLY A 216 -20.52 -6.58 -0.21
C GLY A 216 -19.10 -5.98 -0.22
N THR A 217 -18.88 -4.92 0.54
CA THR A 217 -17.59 -4.24 0.64
C THR A 217 -16.68 -4.90 1.65
N ALA A 218 -15.40 -5.09 1.29
CA ALA A 218 -14.40 -5.67 2.18
C ALA A 218 -13.05 -4.96 2.05
N ILE A 219 -12.32 -4.85 3.16
CA ILE A 219 -10.97 -4.26 3.18
C ILE A 219 -9.98 -5.24 2.54
N ILE A 220 -9.12 -4.71 1.65
CA ILE A 220 -8.01 -5.43 1.05
C ILE A 220 -6.72 -5.17 1.82
N GLU A 221 -6.31 -3.90 1.91
CA GLU A 221 -5.05 -3.50 2.53
C GLU A 221 -5.04 -2.01 2.90
N ILE A 222 -4.09 -1.63 3.74
CA ILE A 222 -3.86 -0.25 4.16
C ILE A 222 -2.43 0.11 3.76
N HIS A 223 -2.23 1.27 3.15
CA HIS A 223 -0.91 1.81 2.84
C HIS A 223 -0.77 3.20 3.45
N ASN A 224 0.37 3.48 4.08
CA ASN A 224 0.69 4.85 4.42
C ASN A 224 0.91 5.68 3.15
N PHE A 225 0.81 7.00 3.29
CA PHE A 225 0.89 7.92 2.15
C PHE A 225 2.34 8.29 1.80
N SER A 226 3.15 7.31 1.35
CA SER A 226 4.55 7.56 1.00
C SER A 226 4.85 7.38 -0.49
N ALA A 227 4.29 6.34 -1.09
CA ALA A 227 4.41 6.04 -2.52
C ALA A 227 3.16 5.26 -2.93
N ILE A 228 2.07 5.96 -3.17
CA ILE A 228 0.78 5.39 -3.57
C ILE A 228 0.33 6.02 -4.89
N GLY A 229 -0.17 5.18 -5.80
CA GLY A 229 -0.70 5.67 -7.08
C GLY A 229 -1.88 6.61 -6.88
N LEU A 230 -1.85 7.74 -7.57
CA LEU A 230 -2.95 8.70 -7.63
C LEU A 230 -3.80 8.41 -8.87
N TYR A 231 -4.94 7.78 -8.70
CA TYR A 231 -5.82 7.40 -9.82
C TYR A 231 -6.74 8.53 -10.27
N ASN A 232 -6.86 9.61 -9.47
CA ASN A 232 -7.65 10.78 -9.79
C ASN A 232 -6.79 12.03 -9.87
N ARG A 233 -7.03 12.84 -10.90
CA ARG A 233 -6.31 14.10 -11.14
C ARG A 233 -6.89 15.31 -10.38
N LYS A 234 -7.86 15.10 -9.48
CA LYS A 234 -8.59 16.18 -8.76
C LYS A 234 -8.12 16.31 -7.30
N PHE A 235 -6.81 16.26 -7.07
CA PHE A 235 -6.26 16.59 -5.77
C PHE A 235 -5.84 18.06 -5.72
N ASP A 236 -6.04 18.67 -4.55
CA ASP A 236 -5.51 19.98 -4.21
C ASP A 236 -4.26 19.85 -3.32
N LYS A 237 -3.84 20.94 -2.69
CA LYS A 237 -2.65 20.99 -1.85
C LYS A 237 -2.65 20.04 -0.64
N GLU A 238 -3.81 19.51 -0.23
CA GLU A 238 -3.91 18.52 0.83
C GLU A 238 -3.11 17.24 0.54
N ILE A 239 -2.89 16.93 -0.75
CA ILE A 239 -2.05 15.79 -1.13
C ILE A 239 -0.61 15.96 -0.63
N LEU A 240 -0.10 17.18 -0.58
CA LEU A 240 1.25 17.46 -0.06
C LEU A 240 1.32 17.25 1.46
N THR A 241 0.21 17.53 2.16
CA THR A 241 0.06 17.16 3.58
C THR A 241 0.11 15.64 3.74
N ALA A 242 -0.55 14.91 2.85
CA ALA A 242 -0.57 13.47 2.89
C ALA A 242 0.83 12.85 2.71
N TYR A 243 1.61 13.31 1.73
CA TYR A 243 3.00 12.86 1.56
C TYR A 243 3.87 13.20 2.78
N THR A 244 3.70 14.41 3.33
CA THR A 244 4.43 14.82 4.54
C THR A 244 4.10 13.89 5.71
N GLN A 245 2.83 13.65 5.99
CA GLN A 245 2.37 12.78 7.06
C GLN A 245 2.74 11.31 6.83
N GLY A 246 2.76 10.87 5.57
CA GLY A 246 3.23 9.52 5.20
C GLY A 246 4.71 9.30 5.54
N ILE A 247 5.56 10.27 5.25
CA ILE A 247 6.97 10.22 5.64
C ILE A 247 7.13 10.34 7.17
N GLU A 248 6.41 11.26 7.82
CA GLU A 248 6.42 11.40 9.28
C GLU A 248 5.99 10.12 10.01
N TYR A 249 5.01 9.41 9.47
CA TYR A 249 4.58 8.11 10.02
C TYR A 249 5.75 7.14 10.12
N TYR A 250 6.54 7.04 9.07
CA TYR A 250 7.72 6.19 9.07
C TYR A 250 8.78 6.64 10.04
N LEU A 251 9.05 7.93 10.08
CA LEU A 251 10.09 8.49 10.94
C LEU A 251 9.74 8.42 12.43
N ASN A 252 8.45 8.38 12.77
CA ASN A 252 7.95 8.32 14.15
C ASN A 252 7.47 6.93 14.56
N ASP A 253 7.38 5.97 13.65
CA ASP A 253 7.03 4.60 14.01
C ASP A 253 8.17 4.00 14.84
N ASN A 254 7.86 3.52 16.06
CA ASN A 254 8.81 2.87 16.97
C ASN A 254 9.50 1.64 16.36
N ARG A 255 9.01 1.12 15.23
CA ARG A 255 9.65 0.08 14.42
C ARG A 255 10.84 0.60 13.62
N ILE A 256 10.96 1.90 13.46
CA ILE A 256 12.08 2.57 12.81
C ILE A 256 13.01 3.07 13.91
N LYS A 257 14.00 2.26 14.26
CA LYS A 257 15.07 2.73 15.12
C LYS A 257 15.99 3.61 14.29
N TYR A 258 16.03 4.90 14.60
CA TYR A 258 17.13 5.74 14.15
C TYR A 258 18.43 5.11 14.66
N LYS A 259 19.33 4.76 13.75
CA LYS A 259 20.72 4.52 14.15
C LYS A 259 21.30 5.92 14.45
N GLU A 260 21.50 6.22 15.73
CA GLU A 260 22.29 7.38 16.18
C GLU A 260 23.72 7.29 15.66
#